data_b484c21197483f686b40e52d2c07ed56
#
_entry.id   b484c21197483f686b40e52d2c07ed56
#
_cell.length_a   1.000
_cell.length_b   1.000
_cell.length_c   1.000
_cell.angle_alpha   90.00
_cell.angle_beta   90.00
_cell.angle_gamma   90.00
#
_symmetry.space_group_name_H-M   'P 1'
#
loop_
_entity.id
_entity.type
_entity.pdbx_description
1 polymer ?
#
loop_
_entity_poly.entity_id
_entity_poly.type
_entity_poly.pdbx_seq_one_letter_code
_entity_poly.pdbx_strand_id
1 'polypeptide(L)'
;LQRQDACQGAAIAIHSQKWVRSFAHSPDALWPLLSDTARYNEASGLPKHVIIETPQPDGSVLFEGRAKIGWVRLEWREEPVNWVKNQWFEHIRHFTRGPLKMLRAHLRMEPEGEGCRCVYTIDVEPANVLGKLMLRMGFFKSAEKSFDVVVGRIERFLSGQADAPFEIAPPELSEDQQAKISRAVAVIEESQHGHGLAQPLAVYATTGLEAEVVKIRPLELARRWKVLPREAIEVCLEATRAGLLNLRWDVLCPRCRVAKSVSAGLDEMPTGAHCGTCNIDYDRDFSRNVELSFQPAPSIRPISFGEYCMFGPGSMPHVVAQIAVPAGQTRELDALFDPAAYRLRTLEAGPECDIEHDGNGFPVAVLSDSDITAGEQAQPGHLKLVNHASHDRVFVVEELTWERDALTADRVSALQAFRDLFSDQVLRPGDEVAIQRVTLMFTDLRSSTALYESIGDARAYGLVRDHFALLTQIVRTHDGAVVKTIGDAVMAAFPDSVSALSAAIEIQNEVRVFNAHHAADTDGGDPAITIKIGLHEGPCIAVTLNERLDYFGTTVNLAARLQGQ
;
A
#
# COMPACT_ATOMS: atom_id res chain seq x y z
N LEU A 1 -46.08 -52.49 12.69
CA LEU A 1 -45.41 -52.48 11.38
C LEU A 1 -45.02 -51.06 11.06
N GLN A 2 -43.80 -50.72 11.48
CA GLN A 2 -43.13 -49.45 11.20
C GLN A 2 -42.44 -49.57 9.85
N ARG A 3 -42.80 -48.71 8.90
CA ARG A 3 -41.95 -48.41 7.75
C ARG A 3 -41.09 -47.20 8.10
N GLN A 4 -39.83 -47.44 8.33
CA GLN A 4 -38.79 -46.42 8.30
C GLN A 4 -38.51 -46.08 6.82
N ASP A 5 -38.95 -44.92 6.37
CA ASP A 5 -38.52 -44.34 5.11
C ASP A 5 -37.09 -43.80 5.28
N ALA A 6 -36.18 -44.62 4.79
CA ALA A 6 -34.76 -44.23 4.61
C ALA A 6 -34.65 -43.32 3.37
N CYS A 7 -34.76 -42.02 3.54
CA CYS A 7 -34.21 -41.05 2.60
C CYS A 7 -32.68 -41.04 2.74
N GLN A 8 -32.00 -41.99 2.13
CA GLN A 8 -30.59 -41.88 1.80
C GLN A 8 -30.46 -40.87 0.67
N GLY A 9 -30.23 -39.60 1.02
CA GLY A 9 -29.71 -38.62 0.10
C GLY A 9 -28.34 -39.11 -0.40
N ALA A 10 -28.26 -39.46 -1.68
CA ALA A 10 -27.00 -39.83 -2.32
C ALA A 10 -26.00 -38.70 -2.05
N ALA A 11 -24.92 -38.98 -1.30
CA ALA A 11 -23.84 -38.07 -1.09
C ALA A 11 -23.31 -37.62 -2.46
N ILE A 12 -23.49 -36.34 -2.80
CA ILE A 12 -23.02 -35.81 -4.08
C ILE A 12 -21.50 -35.84 -4.00
N ALA A 13 -20.86 -36.58 -4.92
CA ALA A 13 -19.42 -36.79 -4.89
C ALA A 13 -18.68 -35.48 -5.17
N ILE A 14 -17.72 -35.15 -4.32
CA ILE A 14 -16.74 -34.08 -4.57
C ILE A 14 -15.84 -34.57 -5.70
N HIS A 15 -15.68 -33.74 -6.73
CA HIS A 15 -14.74 -33.97 -7.82
C HIS A 15 -13.47 -33.18 -7.56
N SER A 16 -12.33 -33.85 -7.53
CA SER A 16 -11.01 -33.29 -7.22
C SER A 16 -10.07 -33.43 -8.41
N GLN A 17 -9.31 -32.38 -8.68
CA GLN A 17 -8.22 -32.41 -9.65
C GLN A 17 -6.99 -31.71 -9.06
N LYS A 18 -5.81 -32.34 -9.29
CA LYS A 18 -4.53 -31.89 -8.77
C LYS A 18 -3.54 -31.73 -9.91
N TRP A 19 -2.85 -30.58 -9.93
CA TRP A 19 -1.76 -30.30 -10.86
C TRP A 19 -0.48 -30.02 -10.10
N VAL A 20 0.65 -30.45 -10.65
CA VAL A 20 1.97 -30.26 -10.04
C VAL A 20 2.88 -29.58 -11.06
N ARG A 21 3.57 -28.54 -10.62
CA ARG A 21 4.59 -27.82 -11.42
C ARG A 21 5.81 -27.55 -10.55
N SER A 22 7.01 -27.83 -11.09
CA SER A 22 8.27 -27.49 -10.45
C SER A 22 8.86 -26.24 -11.07
N PHE A 23 9.39 -25.37 -10.23
CA PHE A 23 10.02 -24.10 -10.59
C PHE A 23 11.48 -24.10 -10.17
N ALA A 24 12.35 -23.44 -10.96
CA ALA A 24 13.76 -23.24 -10.60
C ALA A 24 13.98 -22.14 -9.54
N HIS A 25 12.90 -21.51 -9.07
CA HIS A 25 12.92 -20.39 -8.15
C HIS A 25 12.36 -20.77 -6.78
N SER A 26 12.87 -20.14 -5.71
CA SER A 26 12.45 -20.42 -4.33
C SER A 26 10.98 -20.03 -4.07
N PRO A 27 10.33 -20.58 -3.02
CA PRO A 27 9.02 -20.14 -2.58
C PRO A 27 8.92 -18.63 -2.35
N ASP A 28 9.95 -17.98 -1.80
CA ASP A 28 9.98 -16.54 -1.56
C ASP A 28 9.88 -15.70 -2.84
N ALA A 29 10.51 -16.16 -3.91
CA ALA A 29 10.42 -15.49 -5.22
C ALA A 29 9.06 -15.70 -5.90
N LEU A 30 8.43 -16.86 -5.67
CA LEU A 30 7.15 -17.24 -6.30
C LEU A 30 5.93 -16.72 -5.55
N TRP A 31 6.01 -16.64 -4.21
CA TRP A 31 4.87 -16.26 -3.37
C TRP A 31 4.24 -14.93 -3.76
N PRO A 32 4.97 -13.82 -3.94
CA PRO A 32 4.37 -12.53 -4.30
C PRO A 32 3.58 -12.57 -5.61
N LEU A 33 3.88 -13.53 -6.48
CA LEU A 33 3.26 -13.68 -7.79
C LEU A 33 2.06 -14.64 -7.76
N LEU A 34 2.21 -15.81 -7.13
CA LEU A 34 1.16 -16.83 -7.08
C LEU A 34 0.08 -16.54 -6.03
N SER A 35 0.42 -15.82 -4.96
CA SER A 35 -0.52 -15.41 -3.91
C SER A 35 -1.32 -14.16 -4.26
N ASP A 36 -0.93 -13.43 -5.29
CA ASP A 36 -1.71 -12.31 -5.83
C ASP A 36 -2.87 -12.82 -6.67
N THR A 37 -3.89 -13.25 -5.96
CA THR A 37 -5.08 -13.83 -6.58
C THR A 37 -5.88 -12.83 -7.40
N ALA A 38 -5.75 -11.53 -7.16
CA ALA A 38 -6.41 -10.50 -7.96
C ALA A 38 -5.80 -10.42 -9.36
N ARG A 39 -4.46 -10.28 -9.45
CA ARG A 39 -3.75 -10.27 -10.74
C ARG A 39 -3.87 -11.62 -11.46
N TYR A 40 -3.78 -12.73 -10.71
CA TYR A 40 -3.98 -14.07 -11.25
C TYR A 40 -5.36 -14.24 -11.89
N ASN A 41 -6.43 -13.82 -11.21
CA ASN A 41 -7.80 -13.95 -11.69
C ASN A 41 -8.03 -13.09 -12.93
N GLU A 42 -7.54 -11.84 -12.95
CA GLU A 42 -7.61 -10.98 -14.12
C GLU A 42 -6.87 -11.59 -15.31
N ALA A 43 -5.61 -12.02 -15.11
CA ALA A 43 -4.80 -12.64 -16.17
C ALA A 43 -5.37 -13.98 -16.67
N SER A 44 -6.16 -14.67 -15.84
CA SER A 44 -6.88 -15.88 -16.21
C SER A 44 -8.20 -15.61 -16.92
N GLY A 45 -8.61 -14.35 -17.10
CA GLY A 45 -9.85 -13.95 -17.74
C GLY A 45 -11.10 -14.20 -16.88
N LEU A 46 -10.96 -14.29 -15.55
CA LEU A 46 -12.09 -14.39 -14.64
C LEU A 46 -12.80 -13.04 -14.51
N PRO A 47 -14.13 -13.01 -14.41
CA PRO A 47 -14.88 -11.77 -14.31
C PRO A 47 -14.67 -11.12 -12.94
N LYS A 48 -14.76 -9.80 -12.92
CA LYS A 48 -14.91 -9.06 -11.67
C LYS A 48 -16.17 -9.49 -10.92
N HIS A 49 -16.13 -9.39 -9.61
CA HIS A 49 -17.27 -9.66 -8.74
C HIS A 49 -17.49 -8.52 -7.75
N VAL A 50 -18.72 -8.43 -7.26
CA VAL A 50 -19.10 -7.51 -6.19
C VAL A 50 -19.08 -8.27 -4.89
N ILE A 51 -18.45 -7.69 -3.89
CA ILE A 51 -18.33 -8.23 -2.55
C ILE A 51 -19.24 -7.46 -1.62
N ILE A 52 -19.94 -8.16 -0.76
CA ILE A 52 -20.82 -7.63 0.25
C ILE A 52 -20.31 -8.13 1.61
N GLU A 53 -19.93 -7.21 2.48
CA GLU A 53 -19.52 -7.48 3.85
C GLU A 53 -20.72 -7.23 4.77
N THR A 54 -21.12 -8.22 5.55
CA THR A 54 -22.24 -8.10 6.48
C THR A 54 -21.76 -8.45 7.90
N PRO A 55 -21.58 -7.44 8.79
CA PRO A 55 -21.20 -7.68 10.19
C PRO A 55 -22.22 -8.55 10.91
N GLN A 56 -21.72 -9.47 11.75
CA GLN A 56 -22.52 -10.40 12.55
C GLN A 56 -22.49 -10.00 14.04
N PRO A 57 -23.49 -10.39 14.85
CA PRO A 57 -23.55 -10.06 16.27
C PRO A 57 -22.39 -10.61 17.11
N ASP A 58 -21.73 -11.68 16.68
CA ASP A 58 -20.58 -12.31 17.33
C ASP A 58 -19.24 -11.63 16.99
N GLY A 59 -19.28 -10.51 16.23
CA GLY A 59 -18.12 -9.76 15.76
C GLY A 59 -17.49 -10.30 14.48
N SER A 60 -17.95 -11.44 13.97
CA SER A 60 -17.51 -11.95 12.65
C SER A 60 -18.14 -11.15 11.51
N VAL A 61 -17.65 -11.38 10.30
CA VAL A 61 -18.20 -10.77 9.09
C VAL A 61 -18.55 -11.87 8.08
N LEU A 62 -19.77 -11.82 7.58
CA LEU A 62 -20.19 -12.67 6.47
C LEU A 62 -19.78 -12.02 5.15
N PHE A 63 -19.01 -12.75 4.36
CA PHE A 63 -18.57 -12.34 3.03
C PHE A 63 -19.42 -13.00 1.95
N GLU A 64 -20.08 -12.20 1.13
CA GLU A 64 -20.88 -12.67 0.00
C GLU A 64 -20.32 -12.10 -1.31
N GLY A 65 -20.12 -12.97 -2.30
CA GLY A 65 -19.70 -12.61 -3.64
C GLY A 65 -20.81 -12.75 -4.66
N ARG A 66 -20.84 -11.84 -5.64
CA ARG A 66 -21.76 -11.89 -6.79
C ARG A 66 -20.98 -11.65 -8.07
N ALA A 67 -21.16 -12.54 -9.04
CA ALA A 67 -20.58 -12.42 -10.38
C ALA A 67 -21.55 -12.88 -11.46
N LYS A 68 -21.21 -12.55 -12.72
CA LYS A 68 -21.94 -12.99 -13.90
C LYS A 68 -20.96 -13.53 -14.94
N ILE A 69 -21.17 -14.77 -15.38
CA ILE A 69 -20.40 -15.40 -16.45
C ILE A 69 -21.38 -15.68 -17.60
N GLY A 70 -21.31 -14.90 -18.67
CA GLY A 70 -22.30 -14.93 -19.74
C GLY A 70 -23.70 -14.62 -19.20
N TRP A 71 -24.64 -15.57 -19.32
CA TRP A 71 -26.00 -15.46 -18.79
C TRP A 71 -26.17 -16.08 -17.39
N VAL A 72 -25.15 -16.77 -16.85
CA VAL A 72 -25.19 -17.42 -15.54
C VAL A 72 -24.86 -16.39 -14.45
N ARG A 73 -25.76 -16.25 -13.46
CA ARG A 73 -25.52 -15.50 -12.24
C ARG A 73 -24.98 -16.43 -11.17
N LEU A 74 -23.88 -16.03 -10.53
CA LEU A 74 -23.25 -16.73 -9.43
C LEU A 74 -23.36 -15.88 -8.17
N GLU A 75 -23.80 -16.51 -7.08
CA GLU A 75 -23.82 -15.92 -5.74
C GLU A 75 -23.25 -16.95 -4.77
N TRP A 76 -22.37 -16.51 -3.88
CA TRP A 76 -21.70 -17.42 -2.93
C TRP A 76 -21.38 -16.72 -1.62
N ARG A 77 -21.19 -17.52 -0.58
CA ARG A 77 -20.51 -17.14 0.66
C ARG A 77 -19.08 -17.61 0.58
N GLU A 78 -18.17 -16.75 0.97
CA GLU A 78 -16.74 -17.05 1.01
C GLU A 78 -16.31 -17.25 2.46
N GLU A 79 -15.61 -18.35 2.75
CA GLU A 79 -14.93 -18.52 4.01
C GLU A 79 -13.70 -17.60 4.06
N PRO A 80 -13.29 -17.13 5.26
CA PRO A 80 -12.01 -16.44 5.39
C PRO A 80 -10.88 -17.28 4.79
N VAL A 81 -10.07 -16.66 3.92
CA VAL A 81 -8.97 -17.35 3.27
C VAL A 81 -7.95 -17.77 4.31
N ASN A 82 -7.50 -19.03 4.27
CA ASN A 82 -6.45 -19.53 5.12
C ASN A 82 -5.12 -19.51 4.36
N TRP A 83 -4.03 -19.07 5.01
CA TRP A 83 -2.69 -19.15 4.43
C TRP A 83 -1.56 -19.13 5.47
N VAL A 84 -0.43 -19.68 5.06
CA VAL A 84 0.88 -19.44 5.65
C VAL A 84 1.80 -18.94 4.53
N LYS A 85 2.41 -17.78 4.72
CA LYS A 85 3.28 -17.11 3.75
C LYS A 85 4.37 -18.06 3.26
N ASN A 86 4.65 -18.02 1.96
CA ASN A 86 5.64 -18.84 1.27
C ASN A 86 5.37 -20.35 1.28
N GLN A 87 4.22 -20.81 1.80
CA GLN A 87 3.90 -22.23 1.89
C GLN A 87 2.59 -22.61 1.22
N TRP A 88 1.46 -22.02 1.59
CA TRP A 88 0.17 -22.40 1.03
C TRP A 88 -0.90 -21.36 1.29
N PHE A 89 -1.95 -21.38 0.46
CA PHE A 89 -3.22 -20.70 0.72
C PHE A 89 -4.41 -21.52 0.22
N GLU A 90 -5.58 -21.26 0.82
CA GLU A 90 -6.81 -21.96 0.54
C GLU A 90 -8.00 -21.01 0.51
N HIS A 91 -8.79 -21.11 -0.56
CA HIS A 91 -10.08 -20.42 -0.71
C HIS A 91 -11.22 -21.43 -0.74
N ILE A 92 -12.31 -21.17 -0.01
CA ILE A 92 -13.50 -22.00 -0.02
C ILE A 92 -14.71 -21.11 -0.29
N ARG A 93 -15.51 -21.49 -1.31
CA ARG A 93 -16.73 -20.80 -1.73
C ARG A 93 -17.93 -21.74 -1.65
N HIS A 94 -18.96 -21.34 -0.92
CA HIS A 94 -20.25 -22.03 -0.83
C HIS A 94 -21.28 -21.27 -1.66
N PHE A 95 -21.66 -21.83 -2.81
CA PHE A 95 -22.56 -21.17 -3.73
C PHE A 95 -24.01 -21.29 -3.27
N THR A 96 -24.68 -20.13 -3.16
CA THR A 96 -26.12 -20.03 -2.92
C THR A 96 -26.91 -19.99 -4.23
N ARG A 97 -26.22 -19.61 -5.34
CA ARG A 97 -26.82 -19.58 -6.68
C ARG A 97 -25.77 -19.93 -7.74
N GLY A 98 -26.14 -20.84 -8.65
CA GLY A 98 -25.29 -21.26 -9.75
C GLY A 98 -25.27 -22.78 -9.96
N PRO A 99 -24.35 -23.27 -10.80
CA PRO A 99 -24.23 -24.70 -11.10
C PRO A 99 -23.43 -25.48 -10.04
N LEU A 100 -22.68 -24.80 -9.18
CA LEU A 100 -21.85 -25.37 -8.13
C LEU A 100 -22.53 -25.22 -6.77
N LYS A 101 -22.21 -26.10 -5.81
CA LYS A 101 -22.54 -26.00 -4.40
C LYS A 101 -21.31 -25.54 -3.61
N MET A 102 -20.14 -26.08 -3.94
CA MET A 102 -18.88 -25.71 -3.28
C MET A 102 -17.75 -25.74 -4.30
N LEU A 103 -16.79 -24.81 -4.12
CA LEU A 103 -15.49 -24.81 -4.77
C LEU A 103 -14.43 -24.53 -3.72
N ARG A 104 -13.41 -25.38 -3.64
CA ARG A 104 -12.21 -25.17 -2.84
C ARG A 104 -11.01 -25.12 -3.78
N ALA A 105 -10.20 -24.10 -3.67
CA ALA A 105 -8.95 -23.96 -4.39
C ALA A 105 -7.80 -23.87 -3.37
N HIS A 106 -6.82 -24.76 -3.50
CA HIS A 106 -5.69 -24.86 -2.59
C HIS A 106 -4.39 -24.89 -3.38
N LEU A 107 -3.48 -23.95 -3.10
CA LEU A 107 -2.13 -23.93 -3.61
C LEU A 107 -1.17 -24.23 -2.47
N ARG A 108 -0.28 -25.21 -2.67
CA ARG A 108 0.81 -25.53 -1.76
C ARG A 108 2.16 -25.43 -2.46
N MET A 109 3.13 -24.84 -1.81
CA MET A 109 4.50 -24.68 -2.26
C MET A 109 5.42 -25.46 -1.34
N GLU A 110 6.17 -26.38 -1.92
CA GLU A 110 7.10 -27.25 -1.22
C GLU A 110 8.51 -26.95 -1.74
N PRO A 111 9.49 -26.60 -0.88
CA PRO A 111 10.87 -26.44 -1.32
C PRO A 111 11.39 -27.72 -2.00
N GLU A 112 12.06 -27.60 -3.15
CA GLU A 112 12.63 -28.70 -3.91
C GLU A 112 14.04 -28.33 -4.38
N GLY A 113 15.07 -28.65 -3.59
CA GLY A 113 16.44 -28.17 -3.81
C GLY A 113 16.53 -26.66 -3.66
N GLU A 114 17.04 -25.95 -4.68
CA GLU A 114 17.04 -24.48 -4.75
C GLU A 114 15.71 -23.91 -5.32
N GLY A 115 14.83 -24.78 -5.81
CA GLY A 115 13.56 -24.42 -6.42
C GLY A 115 12.36 -24.69 -5.52
N CYS A 116 11.20 -24.77 -6.18
CA CYS A 116 9.90 -24.97 -5.52
C CYS A 116 9.00 -25.90 -6.34
N ARG A 117 8.35 -26.82 -5.67
CA ARG A 117 7.29 -27.66 -6.20
C ARG A 117 5.94 -27.10 -5.79
N CYS A 118 5.18 -26.59 -6.76
CA CYS A 118 3.83 -26.08 -6.55
C CYS A 118 2.78 -27.16 -6.84
N VAL A 119 1.87 -27.34 -5.89
CA VAL A 119 0.75 -28.26 -5.96
C VAL A 119 -0.53 -27.47 -5.92
N TYR A 120 -1.25 -27.39 -7.04
CA TYR A 120 -2.55 -26.72 -7.13
C TYR A 120 -3.66 -27.76 -7.17
N THR A 121 -4.64 -27.65 -6.29
CA THR A 121 -5.77 -28.56 -6.17
C THR A 121 -7.06 -27.76 -6.24
N ILE A 122 -8.00 -28.24 -7.05
CA ILE A 122 -9.38 -27.73 -7.08
C ILE A 122 -10.34 -28.87 -6.76
N ASP A 123 -11.15 -28.66 -5.71
CA ASP A 123 -12.25 -29.54 -5.32
C ASP A 123 -13.58 -28.85 -5.65
N VAL A 124 -14.50 -29.57 -6.29
CA VAL A 124 -15.79 -29.02 -6.73
C VAL A 124 -16.92 -29.97 -6.36
N GLU A 125 -17.96 -29.44 -5.73
CA GLU A 125 -19.24 -30.10 -5.52
C GLU A 125 -20.28 -29.48 -6.46
N PRO A 126 -20.85 -30.21 -7.44
CA PRO A 126 -21.89 -29.67 -8.31
C PRO A 126 -23.23 -29.56 -7.57
N ALA A 127 -23.96 -28.46 -7.76
CA ALA A 127 -25.28 -28.24 -7.15
C ALA A 127 -26.42 -28.97 -7.91
N ASN A 128 -26.27 -29.18 -9.22
CA ASN A 128 -27.34 -29.63 -10.09
C ASN A 128 -26.79 -30.32 -11.36
N VAL A 129 -27.71 -30.72 -12.26
CA VAL A 129 -27.35 -31.38 -13.53
C VAL A 129 -26.45 -30.49 -14.40
N LEU A 130 -26.67 -29.17 -14.41
CA LEU A 130 -25.83 -28.22 -15.14
C LEU A 130 -24.39 -28.23 -14.62
N GLY A 131 -24.21 -28.26 -13.30
CA GLY A 131 -22.89 -28.40 -12.68
C GLY A 131 -22.18 -29.69 -13.06
N LYS A 132 -22.91 -30.83 -13.03
CA LYS A 132 -22.36 -32.11 -13.48
C LYS A 132 -21.96 -32.09 -14.95
N LEU A 133 -22.78 -31.45 -15.81
CA LEU A 133 -22.47 -31.29 -17.22
C LEU A 133 -21.22 -30.39 -17.43
N MET A 134 -21.11 -29.27 -16.73
CA MET A 134 -19.97 -28.38 -16.78
C MET A 134 -18.66 -29.11 -16.43
N LEU A 135 -18.64 -29.92 -15.39
CA LEU A 135 -17.47 -30.72 -15.02
C LEU A 135 -17.08 -31.71 -16.13
N ARG A 136 -18.08 -32.36 -16.78
CA ARG A 136 -17.85 -33.29 -17.91
C ARG A 136 -17.39 -32.56 -19.17
N MET A 137 -17.84 -31.32 -19.40
CA MET A 137 -17.51 -30.52 -20.59
C MET A 137 -16.14 -29.89 -20.54
N GLY A 138 -15.35 -30.10 -19.49
CA GLY A 138 -13.95 -29.68 -19.46
C GLY A 138 -13.60 -28.55 -18.49
N PHE A 139 -14.38 -28.35 -17.44
CA PHE A 139 -14.06 -27.35 -16.37
C PHE A 139 -12.61 -27.49 -15.89
N PHE A 140 -12.18 -28.71 -15.51
CA PHE A 140 -10.81 -28.92 -15.03
C PHE A 140 -9.75 -28.70 -16.10
N LYS A 141 -10.04 -29.04 -17.38
CA LYS A 141 -9.11 -28.76 -18.48
C LYS A 141 -8.95 -27.26 -18.73
N SER A 142 -10.03 -26.50 -18.57
CA SER A 142 -9.96 -25.05 -18.68
C SER A 142 -9.16 -24.44 -17.53
N ALA A 143 -9.38 -24.92 -16.30
CA ALA A 143 -8.62 -24.48 -15.12
C ALA A 143 -7.12 -24.81 -15.25
N GLU A 144 -6.78 -26.02 -15.72
CA GLU A 144 -5.40 -26.42 -16.01
C GLU A 144 -4.74 -25.49 -17.03
N LYS A 145 -5.41 -25.26 -18.16
CA LYS A 145 -4.88 -24.37 -19.20
C LYS A 145 -4.63 -22.95 -18.69
N SER A 146 -5.54 -22.41 -17.89
CA SER A 146 -5.36 -21.09 -17.27
C SER A 146 -4.17 -21.07 -16.31
N PHE A 147 -4.05 -22.10 -15.48
CA PHE A 147 -2.93 -22.25 -14.57
C PHE A 147 -1.60 -22.35 -15.31
N ASP A 148 -1.50 -23.19 -16.35
CA ASP A 148 -0.29 -23.36 -17.15
C ASP A 148 0.13 -22.07 -17.87
N VAL A 149 -0.82 -21.31 -18.39
CA VAL A 149 -0.55 -20.02 -19.04
C VAL A 149 0.06 -19.02 -18.05
N VAL A 150 -0.52 -18.91 -16.85
CA VAL A 150 -0.03 -17.98 -15.82
C VAL A 150 1.33 -18.43 -15.29
N VAL A 151 1.49 -19.72 -14.99
CA VAL A 151 2.77 -20.31 -14.55
C VAL A 151 3.88 -20.05 -15.57
N GLY A 152 3.63 -20.33 -16.84
CA GLY A 152 4.62 -20.11 -17.89
C GLY A 152 5.02 -18.64 -18.08
N ARG A 153 4.13 -17.70 -17.78
CA ARG A 153 4.43 -16.26 -17.76
C ARG A 153 5.30 -15.88 -16.57
N ILE A 154 4.96 -16.37 -15.38
CA ILE A 154 5.73 -16.15 -14.16
C ILE A 154 7.16 -16.68 -14.31
N GLU A 155 7.34 -17.88 -14.89
CA GLU A 155 8.67 -18.45 -15.15
C GLU A 155 9.51 -17.57 -16.09
N ARG A 156 8.92 -17.09 -17.18
CA ARG A 156 9.62 -16.18 -18.11
C ARG A 156 10.02 -14.87 -17.44
N PHE A 157 9.14 -14.30 -16.60
CA PHE A 157 9.44 -13.10 -15.83
C PHE A 157 10.59 -13.32 -14.85
N LEU A 158 10.55 -14.36 -14.04
CA LEU A 158 11.60 -14.67 -13.07
C LEU A 158 12.94 -15.03 -13.73
N SER A 159 12.89 -15.56 -14.96
CA SER A 159 14.08 -15.85 -15.76
C SER A 159 14.62 -14.63 -16.54
N GLY A 160 14.00 -13.45 -16.39
CA GLY A 160 14.38 -12.23 -17.10
C GLY A 160 14.03 -12.22 -18.61
N GLN A 161 13.12 -13.11 -19.03
CA GLN A 161 12.67 -13.23 -20.43
C GLN A 161 11.37 -12.45 -20.70
N ALA A 162 10.79 -11.85 -19.69
CA ALA A 162 9.61 -10.99 -19.78
C ALA A 162 9.71 -9.83 -18.79
N ASP A 163 9.18 -8.67 -19.16
CA ASP A 163 9.21 -7.45 -18.34
C ASP A 163 8.12 -7.44 -17.25
N ALA A 164 7.09 -8.29 -17.38
CA ALA A 164 5.99 -8.37 -16.45
C ALA A 164 5.54 -9.82 -16.19
N PRO A 165 5.17 -10.17 -14.94
CA PRO A 165 4.74 -11.53 -14.59
C PRO A 165 3.37 -11.89 -15.14
N PHE A 166 2.53 -10.90 -15.41
CA PHE A 166 1.20 -11.05 -15.96
C PHE A 166 1.05 -10.15 -17.18
N GLU A 167 0.55 -10.71 -18.26
CA GLU A 167 0.25 -10.00 -19.50
C GLU A 167 -1.21 -10.24 -19.88
N ILE A 168 -1.90 -9.16 -20.21
CA ILE A 168 -3.21 -9.20 -20.88
C ILE A 168 -3.09 -8.40 -22.18
N ALA A 169 -4.01 -8.64 -23.11
CA ALA A 169 -4.12 -7.78 -24.28
C ALA A 169 -4.41 -6.35 -23.81
N PRO A 170 -3.58 -5.36 -24.18
CA PRO A 170 -3.83 -3.99 -23.77
C PRO A 170 -5.19 -3.53 -24.32
N PRO A 171 -5.92 -2.66 -23.60
CA PRO A 171 -7.17 -2.11 -24.10
C PRO A 171 -6.91 -1.31 -25.40
N GLU A 172 -7.83 -1.41 -26.34
CA GLU A 172 -7.77 -0.57 -27.55
C GLU A 172 -8.00 0.89 -27.17
N LEU A 173 -7.03 1.74 -27.46
CA LEU A 173 -7.10 3.19 -27.22
C LEU A 173 -7.61 3.91 -28.46
N SER A 174 -8.59 4.78 -28.31
CA SER A 174 -9.06 5.67 -29.39
C SER A 174 -7.96 6.67 -29.79
N GLU A 175 -8.05 7.24 -30.97
CA GLU A 175 -7.13 8.29 -31.44
C GLU A 175 -7.08 9.50 -30.49
N ASP A 176 -8.23 9.89 -29.91
CA ASP A 176 -8.30 10.97 -28.90
C ASP A 176 -7.54 10.63 -27.63
N GLN A 177 -7.67 9.40 -27.14
CA GLN A 177 -6.89 8.94 -25.97
C GLN A 177 -5.40 8.90 -26.26
N GLN A 178 -4.97 8.39 -27.43
CA GLN A 178 -3.57 8.40 -27.86
C GLN A 178 -3.01 9.81 -27.95
N ALA A 179 -3.77 10.76 -28.51
CA ALA A 179 -3.37 12.16 -28.60
C ALA A 179 -3.25 12.83 -27.20
N LYS A 180 -4.14 12.50 -26.26
CA LYS A 180 -4.05 12.98 -24.88
C LYS A 180 -2.82 12.43 -24.17
N ILE A 181 -2.55 11.13 -24.30
CA ILE A 181 -1.36 10.47 -23.74
C ILE A 181 -0.09 11.12 -24.27
N SER A 182 0.03 11.28 -25.61
CA SER A 182 1.22 11.87 -26.22
C SER A 182 1.48 13.31 -25.75
N ARG A 183 0.42 14.11 -25.59
CA ARG A 183 0.52 15.47 -25.03
C ARG A 183 0.97 15.44 -23.58
N ALA A 184 0.37 14.58 -22.75
CA ALA A 184 0.74 14.45 -21.35
C ALA A 184 2.20 14.03 -21.19
N VAL A 185 2.66 13.03 -21.95
CA VAL A 185 4.06 12.58 -21.97
C VAL A 185 5.00 13.72 -22.31
N ALA A 186 4.70 14.50 -23.36
CA ALA A 186 5.54 15.65 -23.74
C ALA A 186 5.65 16.68 -22.62
N VAL A 187 4.52 17.05 -22.01
CA VAL A 187 4.49 18.01 -20.88
C VAL A 187 5.31 17.49 -19.68
N ILE A 188 5.19 16.21 -19.35
CA ILE A 188 5.93 15.61 -18.24
C ILE A 188 7.44 15.61 -18.53
N GLU A 189 7.86 15.21 -19.73
CA GLU A 189 9.29 15.16 -20.10
C GLU A 189 9.94 16.55 -20.17
N GLU A 190 9.18 17.60 -20.51
CA GLU A 190 9.66 18.98 -20.49
C GLU A 190 9.77 19.56 -19.07
N SER A 191 9.13 18.94 -18.07
CA SER A 191 9.18 19.39 -16.68
C SER A 191 10.46 18.92 -15.99
N GLN A 192 10.80 19.62 -14.88
CA GLN A 192 11.92 19.20 -14.02
C GLN A 192 11.64 17.91 -13.24
N HIS A 193 10.40 17.38 -13.29
CA HIS A 193 9.92 16.21 -12.56
C HIS A 193 9.69 14.99 -13.47
N GLY A 194 10.06 15.07 -14.75
CA GLY A 194 9.85 13.99 -15.72
C GLY A 194 10.80 12.81 -15.53
N HIS A 195 12.07 13.09 -15.23
CA HIS A 195 13.14 12.11 -14.97
C HIS A 195 13.32 11.04 -16.08
N GLY A 196 12.80 11.26 -17.29
CA GLY A 196 12.77 10.24 -18.35
C GLY A 196 11.77 9.09 -18.10
N LEU A 197 10.85 9.26 -17.15
CA LEU A 197 9.91 8.23 -16.71
C LEU A 197 8.49 8.41 -17.25
N ALA A 198 8.21 9.48 -18.03
CA ALA A 198 6.86 9.76 -18.53
C ALA A 198 6.35 8.66 -19.47
N GLN A 199 7.17 8.20 -20.40
CA GLN A 199 6.79 7.13 -21.33
C GLN A 199 6.59 5.77 -20.61
N PRO A 200 7.51 5.30 -19.75
CA PRO A 200 7.27 4.10 -18.93
C PRO A 200 5.97 4.18 -18.09
N LEU A 201 5.69 5.33 -17.48
CA LEU A 201 4.48 5.54 -16.70
C LEU A 201 3.21 5.50 -17.56
N ALA A 202 3.23 6.14 -18.73
CA ALA A 202 2.11 6.13 -19.66
C ALA A 202 1.81 4.70 -20.18
N VAL A 203 2.84 3.94 -20.52
CA VAL A 203 2.69 2.51 -20.89
C VAL A 203 2.09 1.73 -19.73
N TYR A 204 2.63 1.86 -18.52
CA TYR A 204 2.12 1.15 -17.36
C TYR A 204 0.66 1.50 -17.05
N ALA A 205 0.29 2.77 -17.06
CA ALA A 205 -1.07 3.23 -16.79
C ALA A 205 -2.09 2.71 -17.83
N THR A 206 -1.67 2.58 -19.08
CA THR A 206 -2.57 2.20 -20.20
C THR A 206 -2.62 0.70 -20.45
N THR A 207 -1.53 -0.03 -20.23
CA THR A 207 -1.41 -1.46 -20.57
C THR A 207 -1.31 -2.38 -19.37
N GLY A 208 -1.02 -1.88 -18.16
CA GLY A 208 -0.96 -2.67 -16.93
C GLY A 208 -2.30 -3.35 -16.61
N LEU A 209 -2.26 -4.39 -15.77
CA LEU A 209 -3.47 -5.03 -15.24
C LEU A 209 -4.36 -4.00 -14.54
N GLU A 210 -5.67 -4.12 -14.65
CA GLU A 210 -6.58 -3.22 -13.96
C GLU A 210 -6.42 -3.31 -12.44
N ALA A 211 -6.15 -4.53 -11.92
CA ALA A 211 -5.82 -4.76 -10.51
C ALA A 211 -4.56 -4.01 -10.04
N GLU A 212 -3.60 -3.73 -10.95
CA GLU A 212 -2.41 -2.94 -10.64
C GLU A 212 -2.68 -1.44 -10.72
N VAL A 213 -3.28 -1.00 -11.84
CA VAL A 213 -3.40 0.43 -12.14
C VAL A 213 -4.55 1.12 -11.42
N VAL A 214 -5.49 0.36 -10.83
CA VAL A 214 -6.52 0.92 -9.94
C VAL A 214 -5.93 1.60 -8.72
N LYS A 215 -4.71 1.18 -8.32
CA LYS A 215 -3.96 1.76 -7.19
C LYS A 215 -2.46 1.74 -7.52
N ILE A 216 -2.01 2.74 -8.27
CA ILE A 216 -0.60 2.92 -8.61
C ILE A 216 0.13 3.46 -7.37
N ARG A 217 1.11 2.71 -6.87
CA ARG A 217 1.97 3.07 -5.75
C ARG A 217 3.35 3.50 -6.24
N PRO A 218 3.75 4.76 -6.10
CA PRO A 218 5.03 5.24 -6.61
C PRO A 218 6.24 4.51 -6.05
N LEU A 219 6.20 4.12 -4.77
CA LEU A 219 7.31 3.41 -4.14
C LEU A 219 7.48 1.97 -4.67
N GLU A 220 6.38 1.32 -5.07
CA GLU A 220 6.41 0.05 -5.79
C GLU A 220 7.02 0.22 -7.19
N LEU A 221 6.62 1.28 -7.91
CA LEU A 221 7.19 1.62 -9.22
C LEU A 221 8.69 1.92 -9.13
N ALA A 222 9.13 2.65 -8.11
CA ALA A 222 10.54 2.96 -7.89
C ALA A 222 11.39 1.68 -7.81
N ARG A 223 10.92 0.67 -7.06
CA ARG A 223 11.62 -0.62 -6.97
C ARG A 223 11.57 -1.39 -8.29
N ARG A 224 10.40 -1.42 -8.93
CA ARG A 224 10.21 -2.11 -10.22
C ARG A 224 11.11 -1.54 -11.32
N TRP A 225 11.24 -0.23 -11.37
CA TRP A 225 12.05 0.48 -12.38
C TRP A 225 13.50 0.71 -11.92
N LYS A 226 13.84 0.40 -10.66
CA LYS A 226 15.18 0.60 -10.07
C LYS A 226 15.63 2.07 -10.13
N VAL A 227 14.72 2.98 -9.83
CA VAL A 227 14.92 4.42 -9.75
C VAL A 227 14.79 4.91 -8.31
N LEU A 228 15.16 6.16 -8.04
CA LEU A 228 15.01 6.72 -6.72
C LEU A 228 13.52 6.89 -6.36
N PRO A 229 13.11 6.63 -5.10
CA PRO A 229 11.73 6.82 -4.64
C PRO A 229 11.17 8.20 -5.01
N ARG A 230 11.97 9.26 -4.84
CA ARG A 230 11.59 10.63 -5.18
C ARG A 230 11.23 10.79 -6.66
N GLU A 231 12.03 10.24 -7.57
CA GLU A 231 11.79 10.35 -9.02
C GLU A 231 10.45 9.72 -9.42
N ALA A 232 10.15 8.55 -8.85
CA ALA A 232 8.87 7.89 -9.09
C ALA A 232 7.67 8.66 -8.52
N ILE A 233 7.83 9.30 -7.36
CA ILE A 233 6.78 10.15 -6.78
C ILE A 233 6.59 11.40 -7.64
N GLU A 234 7.66 12.11 -7.97
CA GLU A 234 7.63 13.36 -8.73
C GLU A 234 6.99 13.17 -10.11
N VAL A 235 7.35 12.09 -10.85
CA VAL A 235 6.73 11.81 -12.15
C VAL A 235 5.23 11.49 -12.04
N CYS A 236 4.80 10.79 -10.99
CA CYS A 236 3.36 10.53 -10.76
C CYS A 236 2.58 11.82 -10.43
N LEU A 237 3.18 12.72 -9.64
CA LEU A 237 2.60 14.03 -9.36
C LEU A 237 2.47 14.87 -10.64
N GLU A 238 3.53 14.97 -11.43
CA GLU A 238 3.51 15.71 -12.70
C GLU A 238 2.54 15.08 -13.71
N ALA A 239 2.46 13.74 -13.76
CA ALA A 239 1.51 13.01 -14.59
C ALA A 239 0.04 13.31 -14.22
N THR A 240 -0.22 13.56 -12.94
CA THR A 240 -1.55 14.00 -12.49
C THR A 240 -1.86 15.41 -13.00
N ARG A 241 -0.93 16.33 -12.90
CA ARG A 241 -1.08 17.69 -13.42
C ARG A 241 -1.25 17.71 -14.94
N ALA A 242 -0.53 16.84 -15.65
CA ALA A 242 -0.64 16.66 -17.10
C ALA A 242 -1.93 15.93 -17.55
N GLY A 243 -2.76 15.44 -16.61
CA GLY A 243 -4.02 14.74 -16.89
C GLY A 243 -3.88 13.29 -17.35
N LEU A 244 -2.72 12.67 -17.15
CA LEU A 244 -2.49 11.24 -17.38
C LEU A 244 -3.03 10.38 -16.23
N LEU A 245 -2.82 10.85 -14.99
CA LEU A 245 -3.28 10.21 -13.76
C LEU A 245 -4.24 11.11 -12.98
N ASN A 246 -4.92 10.53 -12.00
CA ASN A 246 -5.64 11.23 -10.93
C ASN A 246 -5.05 10.85 -9.58
N LEU A 247 -5.03 11.81 -8.65
CA LEU A 247 -4.75 11.56 -7.22
C LEU A 247 -5.82 10.64 -6.63
N ARG A 248 -5.39 9.84 -5.68
CA ARG A 248 -6.24 8.96 -4.91
C ARG A 248 -5.75 8.95 -3.47
N TRP A 249 -6.51 9.59 -2.57
CA TRP A 249 -6.28 9.55 -1.15
C TRP A 249 -7.06 8.40 -0.53
N ASP A 250 -6.36 7.40 -0.04
CA ASP A 250 -6.93 6.20 0.58
C ASP A 250 -6.87 6.34 2.11
N VAL A 251 -8.02 6.20 2.80
CA VAL A 251 -8.05 6.02 4.25
C VAL A 251 -8.06 4.51 4.52
N LEU A 252 -6.92 4.00 4.95
CA LEU A 252 -6.69 2.58 5.16
C LEU A 252 -7.17 2.13 6.53
N CYS A 253 -7.76 0.95 6.61
CA CYS A 253 -8.02 0.32 7.90
C CYS A 253 -6.69 0.03 8.62
N PRO A 254 -6.51 0.43 9.89
CA PRO A 254 -5.25 0.20 10.62
C PRO A 254 -4.96 -1.28 10.87
N ARG A 255 -5.94 -2.19 10.71
CA ARG A 255 -5.78 -3.64 10.88
C ARG A 255 -5.52 -4.35 9.55
N CYS A 256 -6.47 -4.35 8.61
CA CYS A 256 -6.32 -5.09 7.35
C CYS A 256 -5.62 -4.29 6.23
N ARG A 257 -5.38 -2.99 6.42
CA ARG A 257 -4.73 -2.08 5.48
C ARG A 257 -5.43 -1.92 4.13
N VAL A 258 -6.66 -2.38 4.04
CA VAL A 258 -7.52 -2.17 2.87
C VAL A 258 -8.10 -0.76 2.92
N ALA A 259 -8.14 -0.06 1.81
CA ALA A 259 -8.79 1.25 1.68
C ALA A 259 -10.29 1.11 1.89
N LYS A 260 -10.84 1.87 2.83
CA LYS A 260 -12.28 1.90 3.13
C LYS A 260 -12.95 3.20 2.68
N SER A 261 -12.16 4.22 2.43
CA SER A 261 -12.59 5.46 1.79
C SER A 261 -11.53 5.90 0.80
N VAL A 262 -11.98 6.46 -0.33
CA VAL A 262 -11.15 7.00 -1.40
C VAL A 262 -11.65 8.38 -1.74
N SER A 263 -10.77 9.37 -1.74
CA SER A 263 -11.08 10.77 -2.05
C SER A 263 -10.12 11.33 -3.09
N ALA A 264 -10.56 12.28 -3.90
CA ALA A 264 -9.72 12.96 -4.87
C ALA A 264 -8.89 14.09 -4.24
N GLY A 265 -9.35 14.65 -3.11
CA GLY A 265 -8.70 15.72 -2.39
C GLY A 265 -8.65 15.47 -0.88
N LEU A 266 -7.70 16.13 -0.20
CA LEU A 266 -7.59 16.08 1.26
C LEU A 266 -8.80 16.70 1.96
N ASP A 267 -9.41 17.71 1.35
CA ASP A 267 -10.63 18.38 1.84
C ASP A 267 -11.88 17.52 1.70
N GLU A 268 -11.89 16.54 0.80
CA GLU A 268 -12.99 15.59 0.63
C GLU A 268 -12.90 14.39 1.57
N MET A 269 -11.74 14.19 2.19
CA MET A 269 -11.48 13.01 3.01
C MET A 269 -12.32 12.99 4.29
N PRO A 270 -12.96 11.87 4.64
CA PRO A 270 -13.71 11.75 5.89
C PRO A 270 -12.75 11.82 7.10
N THR A 271 -13.26 12.24 8.25
CA THR A 271 -12.50 12.28 9.51
C THR A 271 -12.11 10.90 10.01
N GLY A 272 -12.89 9.88 9.65
CA GLY A 272 -12.65 8.48 9.96
C GLY A 272 -13.44 7.59 9.01
N ALA A 273 -13.30 6.28 9.18
CA ALA A 273 -14.00 5.28 8.37
C ALA A 273 -14.37 4.05 9.22
N HIS A 274 -15.38 3.32 8.76
CA HIS A 274 -15.70 2.00 9.27
C HIS A 274 -15.10 0.92 8.36
N CYS A 275 -14.41 -0.05 8.95
CA CYS A 275 -13.96 -1.23 8.24
C CYS A 275 -14.94 -2.39 8.45
N GLY A 276 -15.77 -2.70 7.46
CA GLY A 276 -16.71 -3.83 7.53
C GLY A 276 -16.00 -5.17 7.73
N THR A 277 -14.81 -5.36 7.14
CA THR A 277 -14.00 -6.59 7.28
C THR A 277 -13.50 -6.82 8.70
N CYS A 278 -13.00 -5.77 9.37
CA CYS A 278 -12.46 -5.85 10.73
C CYS A 278 -13.48 -5.42 11.79
N ASN A 279 -14.64 -4.94 11.37
CA ASN A 279 -15.72 -4.41 12.18
C ASN A 279 -15.23 -3.38 13.23
N ILE A 280 -14.42 -2.42 12.80
CA ILE A 280 -13.88 -1.34 13.63
C ILE A 280 -14.13 0.02 13.01
N ASP A 281 -14.37 1.01 13.86
CA ASP A 281 -14.32 2.43 13.52
C ASP A 281 -12.92 2.96 13.82
N TYR A 282 -12.42 3.87 12.98
CA TYR A 282 -11.10 4.46 13.18
C TYR A 282 -11.01 5.84 12.52
N ASP A 283 -10.16 6.69 13.11
CA ASP A 283 -9.91 8.03 12.61
C ASP A 283 -8.75 8.04 11.59
N ARG A 284 -8.71 9.12 10.78
CA ARG A 284 -7.59 9.36 9.86
C ARG A 284 -6.35 9.84 10.63
N ASP A 285 -5.20 9.31 10.24
CA ASP A 285 -3.87 9.68 10.75
C ASP A 285 -2.90 9.72 9.57
N PHE A 286 -2.26 10.87 9.32
CA PHE A 286 -1.42 11.08 8.14
C PHE A 286 -0.20 10.17 8.11
N SER A 287 0.33 9.79 9.26
CA SER A 287 1.51 8.92 9.36
C SER A 287 1.18 7.42 9.31
N ARG A 288 -0.10 7.03 9.53
CA ARG A 288 -0.44 5.63 9.76
C ARG A 288 -1.39 5.04 8.73
N ASN A 289 -2.42 5.79 8.33
CA ASN A 289 -3.51 5.19 7.55
C ASN A 289 -4.06 6.09 6.44
N VAL A 290 -3.40 7.20 6.12
CA VAL A 290 -3.71 8.00 4.93
C VAL A 290 -2.60 7.82 3.92
N GLU A 291 -2.91 7.18 2.79
CA GLU A 291 -1.96 6.88 1.71
C GLU A 291 -2.33 7.67 0.45
N LEU A 292 -1.32 8.29 -0.18
CA LEU A 292 -1.44 8.80 -1.55
C LEU A 292 -1.08 7.69 -2.54
N SER A 293 -2.00 7.40 -3.41
CA SER A 293 -1.81 6.55 -4.59
C SER A 293 -2.37 7.25 -5.82
N PHE A 294 -2.21 6.64 -6.99
CA PHE A 294 -2.68 7.22 -8.25
C PHE A 294 -3.48 6.18 -9.03
N GLN A 295 -4.27 6.66 -9.98
CA GLN A 295 -4.97 5.83 -10.95
C GLN A 295 -5.00 6.53 -12.31
N PRO A 296 -5.14 5.82 -13.43
CA PRO A 296 -5.31 6.46 -14.72
C PRO A 296 -6.49 7.42 -14.70
N ALA A 297 -6.32 8.59 -15.32
CA ALA A 297 -7.44 9.52 -15.50
C ALA A 297 -8.54 8.82 -16.33
N PRO A 298 -9.84 9.00 -15.99
CA PRO A 298 -10.94 8.36 -16.73
C PRO A 298 -10.96 8.68 -18.22
N SER A 299 -10.43 9.85 -18.62
CA SER A 299 -10.27 10.26 -20.02
C SER A 299 -9.18 9.50 -20.77
N ILE A 300 -8.27 8.84 -20.05
CA ILE A 300 -7.19 8.00 -20.58
C ILE A 300 -7.59 6.53 -20.54
N ARG A 301 -7.98 6.04 -19.36
CA ARG A 301 -8.43 4.65 -19.16
C ARG A 301 -9.45 4.60 -18.03
N PRO A 302 -10.75 4.42 -18.34
CA PRO A 302 -11.75 4.24 -17.28
C PRO A 302 -11.52 2.92 -16.56
N ILE A 303 -11.56 2.97 -15.22
CA ILE A 303 -11.48 1.79 -14.36
C ILE A 303 -12.91 1.34 -14.04
N SER A 304 -13.22 0.07 -14.29
CA SER A 304 -14.56 -0.48 -14.05
C SER A 304 -14.77 -0.84 -12.57
N PHE A 305 -16.02 -0.79 -12.12
CA PHE A 305 -16.37 -1.19 -10.76
C PHE A 305 -16.26 -2.70 -10.55
N GLY A 306 -15.87 -3.13 -9.36
CA GLY A 306 -15.76 -4.52 -8.93
C GLY A 306 -14.31 -4.95 -8.71
N GLU A 307 -14.14 -6.12 -8.10
CA GLU A 307 -12.86 -6.67 -7.69
C GLU A 307 -12.62 -8.05 -8.31
N TYR A 308 -11.36 -8.41 -8.52
CA TYR A 308 -10.99 -9.74 -9.02
C TYR A 308 -10.78 -10.76 -7.90
N CYS A 309 -10.55 -10.30 -6.68
CA CYS A 309 -10.45 -11.13 -5.49
C CYS A 309 -10.88 -10.36 -4.25
N MET A 310 -11.47 -11.02 -3.28
CA MET A 310 -11.94 -10.41 -2.04
C MET A 310 -10.76 -10.12 -1.10
N PHE A 311 -10.10 -11.15 -0.61
CA PHE A 311 -8.98 -11.07 0.31
C PHE A 311 -8.07 -12.25 0.03
N GLY A 312 -6.93 -12.01 -0.62
CA GLY A 312 -5.90 -13.00 -0.78
C GLY A 312 -4.63 -12.57 -0.04
N PRO A 313 -3.67 -13.47 0.16
CA PRO A 313 -2.42 -13.11 0.82
C PRO A 313 -1.65 -12.00 0.08
N GLY A 314 -1.79 -11.89 -1.24
CA GLY A 314 -1.18 -10.80 -2.04
C GLY A 314 -1.76 -9.41 -1.76
N SER A 315 -3.02 -9.30 -1.31
CA SER A 315 -3.63 -8.02 -0.93
C SER A 315 -3.27 -7.57 0.50
N MET A 316 -2.75 -8.47 1.32
CA MET A 316 -2.32 -8.23 2.70
C MET A 316 -0.89 -8.78 2.93
N PRO A 317 0.14 -8.25 2.27
CA PRO A 317 1.50 -8.82 2.30
C PRO A 317 2.17 -8.80 3.68
N HIS A 318 1.69 -7.95 4.59
CA HIS A 318 2.12 -7.90 5.98
C HIS A 318 1.57 -9.03 6.84
N VAL A 319 0.51 -9.73 6.39
CA VAL A 319 -0.05 -10.88 7.10
C VAL A 319 0.70 -12.13 6.67
N VAL A 320 1.48 -12.70 7.59
CA VAL A 320 2.31 -13.88 7.35
C VAL A 320 1.58 -15.20 7.60
N ALA A 321 0.53 -15.18 8.43
CA ALA A 321 -0.39 -16.31 8.55
C ALA A 321 -1.80 -15.83 8.89
N GLN A 322 -2.81 -16.46 8.29
CA GLN A 322 -4.22 -16.29 8.60
C GLN A 322 -4.88 -17.65 8.63
N ILE A 323 -5.43 -18.04 9.80
CA ILE A 323 -5.89 -19.40 10.06
C ILE A 323 -7.21 -19.38 10.82
N ALA A 324 -8.24 -19.99 10.28
CA ALA A 324 -9.49 -20.23 10.98
C ALA A 324 -9.33 -21.37 11.99
N VAL A 325 -9.68 -21.12 13.25
CA VAL A 325 -9.64 -22.10 14.34
C VAL A 325 -11.02 -22.17 15.00
N PRO A 326 -11.71 -23.33 14.92
CA PRO A 326 -12.99 -23.51 15.55
C PRO A 326 -12.94 -23.34 17.08
N ALA A 327 -14.07 -22.98 17.69
CA ALA A 327 -14.22 -22.85 19.12
C ALA A 327 -13.75 -24.10 19.88
N GLY A 328 -12.95 -23.92 20.92
CA GLY A 328 -12.43 -25.01 21.75
C GLY A 328 -11.38 -25.90 21.07
N GLN A 329 -10.88 -25.53 19.86
CA GLN A 329 -9.91 -26.32 19.13
C GLN A 329 -8.50 -25.72 19.13
N THR A 330 -7.53 -26.57 18.84
CA THR A 330 -6.14 -26.21 18.60
C THR A 330 -5.77 -26.55 17.17
N ARG A 331 -5.04 -25.64 16.51
CA ARG A 331 -4.39 -25.88 15.21
C ARG A 331 -2.88 -25.80 15.41
N GLU A 332 -2.19 -26.77 14.84
CA GLU A 332 -0.72 -26.80 14.78
C GLU A 332 -0.32 -27.00 13.33
N LEU A 333 0.56 -26.12 12.83
CA LEU A 333 0.91 -25.98 11.42
C LEU A 333 2.42 -25.79 11.30
N ASP A 334 3.00 -26.28 10.20
CA ASP A 334 4.35 -25.90 9.83
C ASP A 334 4.33 -24.43 9.40
N ALA A 335 5.14 -23.59 10.05
CA ALA A 335 5.32 -22.19 9.70
C ALA A 335 6.68 -21.70 10.16
N LEU A 336 7.41 -21.06 9.26
CA LEU A 336 8.70 -20.44 9.56
C LEU A 336 8.55 -18.92 9.42
N PHE A 337 8.93 -18.20 10.48
CA PHE A 337 8.90 -16.75 10.50
C PHE A 337 10.31 -16.21 10.70
N ASP A 338 10.63 -15.12 9.98
CA ASP A 338 11.89 -14.42 10.15
C ASP A 338 11.93 -13.66 11.50
N PRO A 339 13.13 -13.40 12.06
CA PRO A 339 13.26 -12.53 13.23
C PRO A 339 12.70 -11.12 12.92
N ALA A 340 11.62 -10.74 13.59
CA ALA A 340 10.96 -9.45 13.42
C ALA A 340 9.94 -9.20 14.55
N ALA A 341 9.41 -7.97 14.59
CA ALA A 341 8.25 -7.63 15.41
C ALA A 341 6.96 -8.07 14.71
N TYR A 342 6.14 -8.81 15.41
CA TYR A 342 4.84 -9.31 14.94
C TYR A 342 3.71 -8.89 15.84
N ARG A 343 2.50 -8.90 15.30
CA ARG A 343 1.26 -8.78 16.04
C ARG A 343 0.40 -10.02 15.86
N LEU A 344 -0.04 -10.58 16.98
CA LEU A 344 -1.11 -11.56 17.02
C LEU A 344 -2.44 -10.85 17.23
N ARG A 345 -3.44 -11.19 16.45
CA ARG A 345 -4.82 -10.74 16.60
C ARG A 345 -5.79 -11.72 15.96
N THR A 346 -7.07 -11.44 16.08
CA THR A 346 -8.10 -12.08 15.24
C THR A 346 -8.46 -11.21 14.03
N LEU A 347 -9.04 -11.79 12.98
CA LEU A 347 -9.64 -11.03 11.88
C LEU A 347 -10.81 -10.20 12.40
N GLU A 348 -11.63 -10.79 13.27
CA GLU A 348 -12.70 -10.15 14.00
C GLU A 348 -12.15 -9.06 14.93
N ALA A 349 -12.96 -8.05 15.22
CA ALA A 349 -12.62 -7.06 16.25
C ALA A 349 -12.38 -7.74 17.60
N GLY A 350 -11.30 -7.41 18.27
CA GLY A 350 -10.94 -8.05 19.52
C GLY A 350 -9.53 -7.71 19.98
N PRO A 351 -9.01 -8.46 20.96
CA PRO A 351 -7.70 -8.22 21.54
C PRO A 351 -6.57 -8.46 20.54
N GLU A 352 -5.43 -7.83 20.81
CA GLU A 352 -4.19 -7.99 20.05
C GLU A 352 -2.98 -8.05 21.00
N CYS A 353 -1.91 -8.73 20.58
CA CYS A 353 -0.68 -8.89 21.34
C CYS A 353 0.54 -8.73 20.42
N ASP A 354 1.43 -7.81 20.75
CA ASP A 354 2.67 -7.61 20.03
C ASP A 354 3.76 -8.58 20.53
N ILE A 355 4.58 -9.11 19.62
CA ILE A 355 5.58 -10.15 19.88
C ILE A 355 6.87 -9.74 19.19
N GLU A 356 7.98 -9.75 19.95
CA GLU A 356 9.32 -9.72 19.39
C GLU A 356 9.79 -11.17 19.16
N HIS A 357 9.98 -11.55 17.90
CA HIS A 357 10.42 -12.89 17.51
C HIS A 357 11.89 -12.88 17.11
N ASP A 358 12.68 -13.76 17.72
CA ASP A 358 14.13 -13.87 17.53
C ASP A 358 14.56 -15.02 16.59
N GLY A 359 13.59 -15.77 16.03
CA GLY A 359 13.82 -16.92 15.16
C GLY A 359 13.87 -18.29 15.87
N ASN A 360 13.77 -18.34 17.22
CA ASN A 360 13.93 -19.58 18.02
C ASN A 360 12.60 -20.32 18.32
N GLY A 361 11.57 -20.08 17.52
CA GLY A 361 10.25 -20.65 17.71
C GLY A 361 9.23 -19.55 17.97
N PHE A 362 8.08 -19.66 17.33
CA PHE A 362 7.01 -18.67 17.50
C PHE A 362 6.21 -19.01 18.77
N PRO A 363 5.81 -18.03 19.60
CA PRO A 363 5.03 -18.32 20.80
C PRO A 363 3.68 -18.95 20.47
N VAL A 364 3.21 -19.86 21.32
CA VAL A 364 1.86 -20.41 21.22
C VAL A 364 0.84 -19.30 21.43
N ALA A 365 0.00 -19.05 20.43
CA ALA A 365 -1.07 -18.09 20.52
C ALA A 365 -2.27 -18.70 21.24
N VAL A 366 -2.70 -18.11 22.35
CA VAL A 366 -3.85 -18.56 23.11
C VAL A 366 -4.90 -17.45 23.16
N LEU A 367 -6.07 -17.71 22.61
CA LEU A 367 -7.20 -16.80 22.55
C LEU A 367 -8.28 -17.23 23.53
N SER A 368 -8.80 -16.28 24.31
CA SER A 368 -10.04 -16.36 25.08
C SER A 368 -11.08 -15.38 24.53
N ASP A 369 -12.28 -15.32 25.12
CA ASP A 369 -13.29 -14.35 24.70
C ASP A 369 -12.88 -12.88 24.94
N SER A 370 -11.93 -12.62 25.85
CA SER A 370 -11.52 -11.26 26.24
C SER A 370 -10.07 -10.90 25.93
N ASP A 371 -9.22 -11.89 25.66
CA ASP A 371 -7.77 -11.66 25.54
C ASP A 371 -7.09 -12.63 24.56
N ILE A 372 -5.98 -12.19 23.99
CA ILE A 372 -5.05 -13.02 23.21
C ILE A 372 -3.66 -12.88 23.81
N THR A 373 -3.04 -14.00 24.12
CA THR A 373 -1.73 -14.03 24.78
C THR A 373 -0.72 -14.87 24.01
N ALA A 374 0.55 -14.47 24.10
CA ALA A 374 1.69 -15.24 23.67
C ALA A 374 2.14 -16.15 24.84
N GLY A 375 1.97 -17.45 24.69
CA GLY A 375 2.38 -18.46 25.66
C GLY A 375 3.86 -18.87 25.54
N GLU A 376 4.15 -20.11 25.93
CA GLU A 376 5.49 -20.71 25.77
C GLU A 376 5.86 -20.79 24.27
N GLN A 377 7.17 -20.77 23.97
CA GLN A 377 7.65 -20.94 22.61
C GLN A 377 7.29 -22.34 22.07
N ALA A 378 6.71 -22.38 20.89
CA ALA A 378 6.54 -23.62 20.14
C ALA A 378 7.91 -24.13 19.61
N GLN A 379 7.94 -25.35 19.10
CA GLN A 379 9.13 -25.85 18.42
C GLN A 379 9.45 -24.97 17.20
N PRO A 380 10.73 -24.72 16.88
CA PRO A 380 11.11 -23.98 15.68
C PRO A 380 10.45 -24.57 14.42
N GLY A 381 9.91 -23.70 13.58
CA GLY A 381 9.19 -24.11 12.37
C GLY A 381 7.72 -24.49 12.57
N HIS A 382 7.16 -24.33 13.78
CA HIS A 382 5.74 -24.61 14.07
C HIS A 382 4.99 -23.37 14.56
N LEU A 383 3.76 -23.23 14.10
CA LEU A 383 2.77 -22.27 14.59
C LEU A 383 1.65 -23.03 15.30
N LYS A 384 1.43 -22.72 16.58
CA LYS A 384 0.38 -23.34 17.38
C LYS A 384 -0.62 -22.29 17.84
N LEU A 385 -1.89 -22.49 17.46
CA LEU A 385 -3.00 -21.58 17.71
C LEU A 385 -4.07 -22.31 18.54
N VAL A 386 -4.42 -21.77 19.70
CA VAL A 386 -5.37 -22.35 20.64
C VAL A 386 -6.55 -21.41 20.80
N ASN A 387 -7.74 -21.84 20.41
CA ASN A 387 -8.97 -21.07 20.55
C ASN A 387 -9.79 -21.60 21.74
N HIS A 388 -9.76 -20.89 22.87
CA HIS A 388 -10.62 -21.13 24.03
C HIS A 388 -11.86 -20.24 24.05
N ALA A 389 -12.03 -19.37 23.03
CA ALA A 389 -13.20 -18.54 22.91
C ALA A 389 -14.47 -19.36 22.61
N SER A 390 -15.63 -18.77 22.88
CA SER A 390 -16.93 -19.40 22.68
C SER A 390 -17.35 -19.56 21.21
N HIS A 391 -16.64 -18.88 20.28
CA HIS A 391 -16.95 -18.87 18.85
C HIS A 391 -15.71 -19.23 18.01
N ASP A 392 -15.94 -19.65 16.77
CA ASP A 392 -14.89 -19.79 15.76
C ASP A 392 -14.21 -18.45 15.55
N ARG A 393 -12.89 -18.44 15.43
CA ARG A 393 -12.09 -17.22 15.21
C ARG A 393 -11.01 -17.44 14.15
N VAL A 394 -10.69 -16.35 13.46
CA VAL A 394 -9.61 -16.35 12.48
C VAL A 394 -8.40 -15.65 13.09
N PHE A 395 -7.37 -16.43 13.41
CA PHE A 395 -6.09 -15.90 13.88
C PHE A 395 -5.32 -15.25 12.74
N VAL A 396 -4.73 -14.11 13.01
CA VAL A 396 -3.89 -13.35 12.11
C VAL A 396 -2.56 -13.07 12.78
N VAL A 397 -1.48 -13.46 12.11
CA VAL A 397 -0.10 -13.09 12.47
C VAL A 397 0.36 -12.07 11.43
N GLU A 398 0.61 -10.84 11.86
CA GLU A 398 1.06 -9.77 10.97
C GLU A 398 2.44 -9.25 11.37
N GLU A 399 3.28 -8.99 10.37
CA GLU A 399 4.59 -8.35 10.52
C GLU A 399 4.39 -6.83 10.62
N LEU A 400 5.03 -6.18 11.59
CA LEU A 400 4.84 -4.76 11.86
C LEU A 400 5.66 -3.83 10.93
N THR A 401 6.54 -4.37 10.10
CA THR A 401 7.43 -3.61 9.18
C THR A 401 6.87 -3.38 7.77
N TRP A 402 5.57 -3.53 7.56
CA TRP A 402 4.87 -3.55 6.25
C TRP A 402 4.86 -2.24 5.44
N GLU A 403 5.31 -1.11 6.00
CA GLU A 403 5.09 0.24 5.45
C GLU A 403 5.97 0.62 4.24
N ARG A 404 6.76 -0.29 3.69
CA ARG A 404 7.76 0.01 2.65
C ARG A 404 7.18 0.64 1.37
N ASP A 405 5.93 0.34 1.02
CA ASP A 405 5.32 0.73 -0.26
C ASP A 405 4.23 1.79 -0.15
N ALA A 406 3.82 2.11 1.06
CA ALA A 406 2.83 3.14 1.30
C ALA A 406 3.48 4.53 1.27
N LEU A 407 3.01 5.40 0.37
CA LEU A 407 3.34 6.82 0.40
C LEU A 407 2.33 7.51 1.31
N THR A 408 2.66 7.61 2.59
CA THR A 408 1.78 8.23 3.59
C THR A 408 1.67 9.74 3.42
N ALA A 409 0.57 10.32 3.89
CA ALA A 409 0.28 11.73 3.70
C ALA A 409 1.33 12.65 4.37
N ASP A 410 1.88 12.25 5.52
CA ASP A 410 2.97 12.98 6.17
C ASP A 410 4.23 13.01 5.31
N ARG A 411 4.61 11.89 4.69
CA ARG A 411 5.78 11.80 3.79
C ARG A 411 5.60 12.68 2.56
N VAL A 412 4.47 12.58 1.86
CA VAL A 412 4.25 13.36 0.64
C VAL A 412 4.10 14.85 0.93
N SER A 413 3.47 15.22 2.03
CA SER A 413 3.33 16.63 2.43
C SER A 413 4.66 17.29 2.82
N ALA A 414 5.70 16.50 3.10
CA ALA A 414 7.07 16.95 3.30
C ALA A 414 7.89 17.01 2.00
N LEU A 415 7.32 16.73 0.82
CA LEU A 415 8.00 16.84 -0.46
C LEU A 415 7.70 18.18 -1.12
N GLN A 416 8.76 18.89 -1.58
CA GLN A 416 8.63 20.19 -2.24
C GLN A 416 7.77 20.10 -3.51
N ALA A 417 7.97 19.08 -4.33
CA ALA A 417 7.20 18.88 -5.57
C ALA A 417 5.68 18.81 -5.30
N PHE A 418 5.25 18.13 -4.24
CA PHE A 418 3.84 18.08 -3.88
C PHE A 418 3.30 19.47 -3.51
N ARG A 419 4.03 20.23 -2.70
CA ARG A 419 3.62 21.58 -2.28
C ARG A 419 3.59 22.58 -3.44
N ASP A 420 4.49 22.43 -4.42
CA ASP A 420 4.55 23.31 -5.59
C ASP A 420 3.44 22.99 -6.61
N LEU A 421 3.18 21.69 -6.85
CA LEU A 421 2.24 21.23 -7.87
C LEU A 421 0.79 21.18 -7.37
N PHE A 422 0.58 20.99 -6.07
CA PHE A 422 -0.72 20.76 -5.42
C PHE A 422 -0.90 21.64 -4.18
N SER A 423 -0.68 22.95 -4.33
CA SER A 423 -0.87 23.93 -3.24
C SER A 423 -2.32 24.04 -2.77
N ASP A 424 -3.28 23.59 -3.59
CA ASP A 424 -4.71 23.50 -3.32
C ASP A 424 -5.13 22.23 -2.53
N GLN A 425 -4.23 21.27 -2.38
CA GLN A 425 -4.47 20.09 -1.53
C GLN A 425 -4.33 20.46 -0.06
N VAL A 426 -5.43 20.92 0.52
CA VAL A 426 -5.53 21.40 1.90
C VAL A 426 -6.64 20.65 2.64
N LEU A 427 -6.60 20.69 3.96
CA LEU A 427 -7.69 20.18 4.80
C LEU A 427 -8.86 21.17 4.80
N ARG A 428 -10.07 20.70 5.09
CA ARG A 428 -11.21 21.61 5.33
C ARG A 428 -10.85 22.59 6.44
N PRO A 429 -11.34 23.84 6.36
CA PRO A 429 -11.19 24.81 7.44
C PRO A 429 -11.70 24.23 8.77
N GLY A 430 -10.85 24.24 9.79
CA GLY A 430 -11.16 23.70 11.11
C GLY A 430 -10.84 22.19 11.29
N ASP A 431 -10.48 21.49 10.22
CA ASP A 431 -9.98 20.12 10.33
C ASP A 431 -8.52 20.11 10.81
N GLU A 432 -8.22 19.13 11.61
CA GLU A 432 -6.86 18.82 12.07
C GLU A 432 -6.59 17.32 11.94
N VAL A 433 -5.36 16.95 11.57
CA VAL A 433 -4.99 15.54 11.40
C VAL A 433 -3.66 15.28 12.09
N ALA A 434 -3.62 14.23 12.87
CA ALA A 434 -2.43 13.83 13.60
C ALA A 434 -1.31 13.41 12.65
N ILE A 435 -0.08 13.84 12.98
CA ILE A 435 1.19 13.37 12.42
C ILE A 435 2.03 12.91 13.59
N GLN A 436 2.39 11.63 13.60
CA GLN A 436 3.11 11.06 14.74
C GLN A 436 4.58 11.41 14.75
N ARG A 437 5.18 11.61 13.57
CA ARG A 437 6.58 11.91 13.42
C ARG A 437 6.85 12.77 12.20
N VAL A 438 7.41 13.96 12.42
CA VAL A 438 7.94 14.85 11.40
C VAL A 438 9.19 15.55 11.96
N THR A 439 10.20 15.75 11.14
CA THR A 439 11.35 16.56 11.52
C THR A 439 11.19 17.94 10.95
N LEU A 440 11.17 18.94 11.81
CA LEU A 440 11.05 20.34 11.45
C LEU A 440 12.39 21.04 11.58
N MET A 441 12.71 21.85 10.58
CA MET A 441 13.86 22.75 10.55
C MET A 441 13.39 24.19 10.54
N PHE A 442 13.92 24.99 11.45
CA PHE A 442 13.80 26.44 11.41
C PHE A 442 15.17 27.03 11.16
N THR A 443 15.24 27.98 10.24
CA THR A 443 16.43 28.76 9.97
C THR A 443 16.15 30.24 10.21
N ASP A 444 17.19 31.03 10.52
CA ASP A 444 17.08 32.46 10.70
C ASP A 444 18.44 33.13 10.44
N LEU A 445 18.43 34.34 9.91
CA LEU A 445 19.63 35.10 9.69
C LEU A 445 20.09 35.80 10.99
N ARG A 446 21.36 35.62 11.37
CA ARG A 446 21.91 36.30 12.52
C ARG A 446 22.04 37.78 12.21
N SER A 447 21.50 38.64 13.09
CA SER A 447 21.58 40.10 13.00
C SER A 447 21.03 40.69 11.69
N SER A 448 19.93 40.15 11.18
CA SER A 448 19.30 40.60 9.93
C SER A 448 18.95 42.09 9.93
N THR A 449 18.47 42.66 11.05
CA THR A 449 18.20 44.09 11.16
C THR A 449 19.45 44.92 10.87
N ALA A 450 20.60 44.56 11.43
CA ALA A 450 21.87 45.26 11.18
C ALA A 450 22.32 45.09 9.70
N LEU A 451 21.99 43.95 9.07
CA LEU A 451 22.23 43.73 7.64
C LEU A 451 21.44 44.75 6.81
N TYR A 452 20.12 44.89 7.04
CA TYR A 452 19.27 45.85 6.32
C TYR A 452 19.76 47.30 6.53
N GLU A 453 20.15 47.67 7.74
CA GLU A 453 20.71 48.99 8.04
C GLU A 453 22.03 49.26 7.33
N SER A 454 22.88 48.24 7.14
CA SER A 454 24.23 48.40 6.57
C SER A 454 24.24 48.53 5.05
N ILE A 455 23.39 47.80 4.32
CA ILE A 455 23.41 47.76 2.85
C ILE A 455 22.15 48.33 2.19
N GLY A 456 21.16 48.70 2.98
CA GLY A 456 19.87 49.22 2.53
C GLY A 456 18.89 48.14 2.06
N ASP A 457 17.60 48.43 2.14
CA ASP A 457 16.49 47.49 1.96
C ASP A 457 16.53 46.72 0.62
N ALA A 458 16.83 47.41 -0.47
CA ALA A 458 16.80 46.78 -1.81
C ALA A 458 17.90 45.72 -1.99
N ARG A 459 19.12 45.98 -1.51
CA ARG A 459 20.23 45.02 -1.58
C ARG A 459 20.03 43.88 -0.59
N ALA A 460 19.60 44.19 0.64
CA ALA A 460 19.29 43.19 1.66
C ALA A 460 18.18 42.23 1.18
N TYR A 461 17.12 42.75 0.53
CA TYR A 461 16.07 41.94 -0.07
C TYR A 461 16.62 41.01 -1.16
N GLY A 462 17.51 41.50 -2.05
CA GLY A 462 18.17 40.67 -3.06
C GLY A 462 18.93 39.50 -2.43
N LEU A 463 19.76 39.78 -1.42
CA LEU A 463 20.55 38.78 -0.70
C LEU A 463 19.66 37.74 0.02
N VAL A 464 18.60 38.19 0.69
CA VAL A 464 17.63 37.30 1.35
C VAL A 464 16.88 36.43 0.35
N ARG A 465 16.49 36.97 -0.80
CA ARG A 465 15.84 36.18 -1.88
C ARG A 465 16.78 35.08 -2.40
N ASP A 466 18.05 35.42 -2.66
CA ASP A 466 19.03 34.47 -3.18
C ASP A 466 19.37 33.38 -2.14
N HIS A 467 19.44 33.77 -0.86
CA HIS A 467 19.55 32.86 0.28
C HIS A 467 18.32 31.88 0.34
N PHE A 468 17.08 32.36 0.17
CA PHE A 468 15.91 31.49 0.15
C PHE A 468 15.94 30.48 -1.01
N ALA A 469 16.45 30.89 -2.19
CA ALA A 469 16.63 29.98 -3.32
C ALA A 469 17.64 28.86 -2.99
N LEU A 470 18.78 29.21 -2.37
CA LEU A 470 19.77 28.26 -1.89
C LEU A 470 19.16 27.26 -0.89
N LEU A 471 18.47 27.76 0.14
CA LEU A 471 17.85 26.90 1.15
C LEU A 471 16.81 25.97 0.53
N THR A 472 15.95 26.49 -0.35
CA THR A 472 14.91 25.69 -1.02
C THR A 472 15.52 24.55 -1.84
N GLN A 473 16.60 24.84 -2.57
CA GLN A 473 17.31 23.84 -3.36
C GLN A 473 17.89 22.72 -2.47
N ILE A 474 18.59 23.08 -1.37
CA ILE A 474 19.19 22.08 -0.47
C ILE A 474 18.11 21.27 0.23
N VAL A 475 17.08 21.91 0.78
CA VAL A 475 15.94 21.24 1.42
C VAL A 475 15.33 20.22 0.47
N ARG A 476 15.09 20.59 -0.79
CA ARG A 476 14.55 19.69 -1.82
C ARG A 476 15.49 18.52 -2.13
N THR A 477 16.81 18.77 -2.21
CA THR A 477 17.80 17.71 -2.49
C THR A 477 17.81 16.62 -1.40
N HIS A 478 17.47 17.00 -0.17
CA HIS A 478 17.37 16.11 0.99
C HIS A 478 15.92 15.67 1.31
N ASP A 479 15.06 15.53 0.30
CA ASP A 479 13.68 15.05 0.42
C ASP A 479 12.78 15.87 1.37
N GLY A 480 13.15 17.13 1.64
CA GLY A 480 12.38 18.07 2.44
C GLY A 480 11.54 19.03 1.61
N ALA A 481 10.71 19.80 2.29
CA ALA A 481 9.95 20.90 1.72
C ALA A 481 9.98 22.16 2.58
N VAL A 482 10.09 23.31 1.95
CA VAL A 482 9.84 24.61 2.58
C VAL A 482 8.34 24.76 2.82
N VAL A 483 7.95 24.84 4.09
CA VAL A 483 6.56 25.01 4.51
C VAL A 483 6.13 26.45 4.35
N LYS A 484 6.94 27.38 4.87
CA LYS A 484 6.72 28.83 4.81
C LYS A 484 7.99 29.61 5.12
N THR A 485 7.99 30.87 4.72
CA THR A 485 8.97 31.88 5.17
C THR A 485 8.34 32.77 6.24
N ILE A 486 9.12 33.22 7.20
CA ILE A 486 8.68 34.09 8.31
C ILE A 486 9.73 35.19 8.44
N GLY A 487 9.52 36.33 7.75
CA GLY A 487 10.57 37.36 7.61
C GLY A 487 11.76 36.84 6.80
N ASP A 488 12.91 36.75 7.42
CA ASP A 488 14.15 36.17 6.88
C ASP A 488 14.38 34.72 7.34
N ALA A 489 13.46 34.16 8.10
CA ALA A 489 13.46 32.76 8.55
C ALA A 489 12.75 31.83 7.58
N VAL A 490 13.17 30.57 7.53
CA VAL A 490 12.51 29.48 6.80
C VAL A 490 12.08 28.38 7.77
N MET A 491 10.83 27.94 7.63
CA MET A 491 10.37 26.69 8.22
C MET A 491 10.33 25.62 7.12
N ALA A 492 11.04 24.51 7.34
CA ALA A 492 11.03 23.35 6.45
C ALA A 492 10.64 22.09 7.23
N ALA A 493 10.04 21.11 6.50
CA ALA A 493 9.66 19.81 7.02
C ALA A 493 10.39 18.70 6.26
N PHE A 494 10.75 17.64 6.97
CA PHE A 494 11.44 16.46 6.42
C PHE A 494 10.75 15.19 6.91
N PRO A 495 10.78 14.10 6.09
CA PRO A 495 10.20 12.83 6.47
C PRO A 495 10.94 12.13 7.61
N ASP A 496 12.24 12.45 7.80
CA ASP A 496 13.09 11.86 8.83
C ASP A 496 14.23 12.81 9.28
N SER A 497 14.82 12.49 10.43
CA SER A 497 15.87 13.29 11.05
C SER A 497 17.23 13.23 10.32
N VAL A 498 17.50 12.16 9.58
CA VAL A 498 18.76 12.00 8.83
C VAL A 498 18.76 12.95 7.64
N SER A 499 17.67 13.00 6.88
CA SER A 499 17.47 13.95 5.78
C SER A 499 17.58 15.40 6.26
N ALA A 500 16.92 15.73 7.38
CA ALA A 500 16.97 17.08 7.97
C ALA A 500 18.39 17.47 8.43
N LEU A 501 19.11 16.56 9.07
CA LEU A 501 20.48 16.82 9.54
C LEU A 501 21.44 16.98 8.35
N SER A 502 21.31 16.15 7.34
CA SER A 502 22.12 16.23 6.11
C SER A 502 21.92 17.58 5.41
N ALA A 503 20.66 18.02 5.27
CA ALA A 503 20.32 19.34 4.74
C ALA A 503 20.94 20.47 5.58
N ALA A 504 20.84 20.39 6.91
CA ALA A 504 21.42 21.41 7.80
C ALA A 504 22.94 21.52 7.68
N ILE A 505 23.64 20.38 7.55
CA ILE A 505 25.11 20.36 7.36
C ILE A 505 25.46 20.97 5.99
N GLU A 506 24.73 20.60 4.92
CA GLU A 506 24.98 21.15 3.58
C GLU A 506 24.70 22.66 3.55
N ILE A 507 23.60 23.13 4.17
CA ILE A 507 23.31 24.57 4.29
C ILE A 507 24.49 25.32 4.95
N GLN A 508 25.03 24.80 6.06
CA GLN A 508 26.16 25.45 6.73
C GLN A 508 27.44 25.50 5.89
N ASN A 509 27.64 24.51 5.00
CA ASN A 509 28.79 24.49 4.08
C ASN A 509 28.57 25.44 2.91
N GLU A 510 27.38 25.39 2.28
CA GLU A 510 27.07 26.19 1.09
C GLU A 510 26.92 27.69 1.38
N VAL A 511 26.50 28.06 2.60
CA VAL A 511 26.51 29.48 3.04
C VAL A 511 27.89 30.11 2.97
N ARG A 512 28.96 29.35 3.20
CA ARG A 512 30.33 29.84 3.07
C ARG A 512 30.67 30.15 1.60
N VAL A 513 30.25 29.29 0.69
CA VAL A 513 30.41 29.48 -0.76
C VAL A 513 29.57 30.66 -1.24
N PHE A 514 28.32 30.72 -0.79
CA PHE A 514 27.40 31.82 -1.06
C PHE A 514 28.01 33.19 -0.64
N ASN A 515 28.53 33.27 0.56
CA ASN A 515 29.21 34.50 1.05
C ASN A 515 30.43 34.88 0.20
N ALA A 516 31.24 33.91 -0.23
CA ALA A 516 32.40 34.16 -1.07
C ALA A 516 32.03 34.72 -2.45
N HIS A 517 30.94 34.21 -3.05
CA HIS A 517 30.42 34.73 -4.33
C HIS A 517 29.90 36.15 -4.20
N HIS A 518 29.07 36.44 -3.21
CA HIS A 518 28.50 37.77 -2.99
C HIS A 518 29.54 38.82 -2.59
N ALA A 519 30.62 38.42 -1.92
CA ALA A 519 31.74 39.29 -1.64
C ALA A 519 32.58 39.66 -2.88
N ALA A 520 32.63 38.78 -3.90
CA ALA A 520 33.37 38.99 -5.13
C ALA A 520 32.60 39.83 -6.17
N ASP A 521 31.29 39.75 -6.20
CA ASP A 521 30.43 40.34 -7.23
C ASP A 521 30.07 41.82 -6.97
N THR A 522 30.37 42.36 -5.79
CA THR A 522 29.99 43.70 -5.40
C THR A 522 31.22 44.59 -5.08
N ASP A 523 31.28 45.79 -5.68
CA ASP A 523 32.26 46.82 -5.38
C ASP A 523 32.07 47.31 -3.91
N GLY A 524 32.86 46.75 -2.99
CA GLY A 524 32.74 46.99 -1.56
C GLY A 524 32.23 45.81 -0.73
N GLY A 525 31.89 44.69 -1.38
CA GLY A 525 31.48 43.43 -0.74
C GLY A 525 30.14 43.48 0.01
N ASP A 526 29.24 42.56 -0.22
CA ASP A 526 28.09 42.37 0.67
C ASP A 526 28.56 41.74 2.00
N PRO A 527 27.95 42.11 3.13
CA PRO A 527 28.29 41.50 4.42
C PRO A 527 27.95 40.02 4.42
N ALA A 528 28.84 39.19 4.98
CA ALA A 528 28.64 37.77 5.11
C ALA A 528 27.40 37.46 5.97
N ILE A 529 26.50 36.60 5.45
CA ILE A 529 25.37 36.11 6.22
C ILE A 529 25.78 34.93 7.10
N THR A 530 25.14 34.80 8.24
CA THR A 530 25.27 33.64 9.14
C THR A 530 23.88 33.11 9.42
N ILE A 531 23.69 31.80 9.21
CA ILE A 531 22.41 31.13 9.41
C ILE A 531 22.44 30.34 10.72
N LYS A 532 21.43 30.55 11.55
CA LYS A 532 21.12 29.70 12.70
C LYS A 532 20.15 28.64 12.25
N ILE A 533 20.31 27.40 12.72
CA ILE A 533 19.44 26.27 12.38
C ILE A 533 19.01 25.56 13.66
N GLY A 534 17.69 25.36 13.83
CA GLY A 534 17.11 24.55 14.87
C GLY A 534 16.39 23.35 14.24
N LEU A 535 16.69 22.14 14.72
CA LEU A 535 16.06 20.89 14.29
C LEU A 535 15.33 20.25 15.47
N HIS A 536 14.11 19.77 15.23
CA HIS A 536 13.40 18.98 16.22
C HIS A 536 12.47 17.98 15.53
N GLU A 537 12.47 16.73 16.01
CA GLU A 537 11.57 15.66 15.55
C GLU A 537 10.53 15.36 16.63
N GLY A 538 9.28 15.20 16.24
CA GLY A 538 8.20 14.82 17.14
C GLY A 538 6.83 14.86 16.50
N PRO A 539 5.78 14.59 17.29
CA PRO A 539 4.41 14.64 16.81
C PRO A 539 3.91 16.08 16.64
N CYS A 540 3.05 16.28 15.66
CA CYS A 540 2.33 17.54 15.43
C CYS A 540 0.96 17.27 14.82
N ILE A 541 0.22 18.32 14.51
CA ILE A 541 -1.00 18.24 13.70
C ILE A 541 -0.80 19.00 12.38
N ALA A 542 -1.34 18.44 11.30
CA ALA A 542 -1.52 19.13 10.05
C ALA A 542 -2.80 19.95 10.11
N VAL A 543 -2.74 21.20 9.65
CA VAL A 543 -3.87 22.13 9.61
C VAL A 543 -3.82 22.94 8.32
N THR A 544 -4.91 23.59 7.96
CA THR A 544 -4.93 24.57 6.88
C THR A 544 -4.80 25.98 7.45
N LEU A 545 -3.72 26.66 7.10
CA LEU A 545 -3.49 28.07 7.42
C LEU A 545 -3.17 28.85 6.13
N ASN A 546 -3.83 29.99 5.93
CA ASN A 546 -3.64 30.83 4.74
C ASN A 546 -3.75 30.03 3.42
N GLU A 547 -4.77 29.17 3.33
CA GLU A 547 -5.05 28.33 2.15
C GLU A 547 -3.90 27.36 1.79
N ARG A 548 -3.06 27.01 2.75
CA ARG A 548 -1.95 26.05 2.59
C ARG A 548 -1.87 25.07 3.75
N LEU A 549 -1.38 23.88 3.47
CA LEU A 549 -1.10 22.88 4.49
C LEU A 549 0.09 23.33 5.37
N ASP A 550 -0.15 23.43 6.66
CA ASP A 550 0.83 23.87 7.67
C ASP A 550 0.86 22.90 8.86
N TYR A 551 1.84 23.06 9.74
CA TYR A 551 2.01 22.24 10.92
C TYR A 551 1.83 23.08 12.19
N PHE A 552 1.20 22.48 13.21
CA PHE A 552 0.96 23.13 14.50
C PHE A 552 1.22 22.17 15.66
N GLY A 553 1.73 22.68 16.78
CA GLY A 553 1.95 21.89 17.99
C GLY A 553 3.25 22.20 18.72
N THR A 554 3.50 21.46 19.80
CA THR A 554 4.69 21.63 20.66
C THR A 554 5.99 21.41 19.88
N THR A 555 6.02 20.46 18.96
CA THR A 555 7.18 20.15 18.11
C THR A 555 7.60 21.37 17.28
N VAL A 556 6.64 22.09 16.69
CA VAL A 556 6.88 23.32 15.93
C VAL A 556 7.51 24.39 16.81
N ASN A 557 6.94 24.59 18.01
CA ASN A 557 7.43 25.58 18.96
C ASN A 557 8.85 25.26 19.49
N LEU A 558 9.15 23.99 19.71
CA LEU A 558 10.47 23.55 20.16
C LEU A 558 11.53 23.74 19.07
N ALA A 559 11.25 23.36 17.82
CA ALA A 559 12.16 23.58 16.70
C ALA A 559 12.48 25.07 16.51
N ALA A 560 11.46 25.94 16.57
CA ALA A 560 11.64 27.40 16.48
C ALA A 560 12.47 27.97 17.64
N ARG A 561 12.28 27.46 18.88
CA ARG A 561 13.08 27.92 20.05
C ARG A 561 14.54 27.46 19.97
N LEU A 562 14.80 26.25 19.48
CA LEU A 562 16.17 25.75 19.31
C LEU A 562 16.96 26.60 18.33
N GLN A 563 16.34 27.12 17.28
CA GLN A 563 16.96 28.03 16.33
C GLN A 563 17.35 29.38 17.00
N GLY A 564 16.56 29.85 17.99
CA GLY A 564 16.77 31.12 18.68
C GLY A 564 17.93 31.13 19.70
N GLN A 565 18.46 29.97 20.08
CA GLN A 565 19.59 29.83 21.00
C GLN A 565 20.92 29.95 20.26
#